data_ebeee0b7187ab6fce3d8f8ac949bd007
#
_entry.id   ebeee0b7187ab6fce3d8f8ac949bd007
#
_cell.length_a   1.000
_cell.length_b   1.000
_cell.length_c   1.000
_cell.angle_alpha   90.00
_cell.angle_beta   90.00
_cell.angle_gamma   90.00
#
_symmetry.space_group_name_H-M   'P 1'
#
loop_
_entity.id
_entity.type
_entity.pdbx_description
1 polymer ?
#
loop_
_entity_poly.entity_id
_entity_poly.type
_entity_poly.pdbx_seq_one_letter_code
_entity_poly.pdbx_strand_id
1 'polypeptide(L)'
;MCTPAGHPSHTQMNTPPSAPLERRAFLLRSSAALAATSLTGFPMIGSGKDAVQPLKIALVGCGGRGAGAANQALAADSNTKLVAVADLFPDKLSAGLDALKAKHGDRVDVPQERQFVGIDGYKHAIALADVVLLATPCSFRPAHFEEAVRLGKHAFLEKPVAVDAPGVRRVLAAAAEAKAKNLKVAVGFQRRHKKGFQEMIRRIHGGQLGEVIYTRAFANTPLRTGLVRKPEFSELEYQCRNWYYFSWLSADFIVDNLIHGIDISNWVHGGYPVRAHGMGALSERSPDYGNLFDHFAIEWEYASGARLFGECDRRPGCWASVTNHVVGSEGKADFFDGREVYSITGKRPWQMKTERGENPYQSEHDDFFEAIRKDLPYDESDYGAKSTMTAIMGRMAAYSGKIIEWDAAFASDRTLAPEIRSLADPAPVLPEGNGLYPIPVAGKTLVL
;
A
#
# COMPACT_ATOMS: atom_id res chain seq x y z
N MET A 1 54.07 -32.70 -31.70
CA MET A 1 53.94 -32.67 -33.16
C MET A 1 52.49 -32.40 -33.48
N CYS A 2 52.27 -31.33 -34.12
CA CYS A 2 51.23 -30.87 -35.05
C CYS A 2 50.92 -29.40 -34.85
N THR A 3 51.20 -28.71 -35.87
CA THR A 3 51.24 -27.25 -36.09
C THR A 3 49.85 -26.58 -36.20
N PRO A 4 49.77 -25.26 -36.05
CA PRO A 4 48.50 -24.51 -36.09
C PRO A 4 48.14 -24.02 -37.51
N ALA A 5 46.85 -23.88 -37.78
CA ALA A 5 46.27 -23.18 -38.94
C ALA A 5 45.35 -22.05 -38.40
N GLY A 6 45.55 -20.86 -38.72
CA GLY A 6 45.29 -20.09 -39.89
C GLY A 6 44.14 -19.09 -39.55
N HIS A 7 44.49 -17.80 -39.29
CA HIS A 7 43.51 -16.68 -39.18
C HIS A 7 43.08 -16.20 -40.57
N PRO A 8 41.82 -15.77 -40.74
CA PRO A 8 41.45 -14.88 -41.85
C PRO A 8 41.37 -13.43 -41.43
N SER A 9 41.91 -12.60 -42.32
CA SER A 9 42.07 -11.15 -42.29
C SER A 9 40.81 -10.33 -42.15
N HIS A 10 40.85 -9.30 -41.31
CA HIS A 10 39.87 -8.22 -41.25
C HIS A 10 39.99 -7.28 -42.45
N THR A 11 38.90 -7.08 -43.18
CA THR A 11 38.74 -6.02 -44.16
C THR A 11 38.10 -4.80 -43.44
N GLN A 12 38.85 -3.71 -43.36
CA GLN A 12 38.37 -2.41 -42.90
C GLN A 12 37.48 -1.78 -43.95
N MET A 13 36.24 -1.45 -43.65
CA MET A 13 35.44 -0.52 -44.40
C MET A 13 35.57 0.89 -43.84
N ASN A 14 36.11 1.79 -44.66
CA ASN A 14 36.17 3.23 -44.41
C ASN A 14 34.77 3.85 -44.50
N THR A 15 34.33 4.52 -43.43
CA THR A 15 33.20 5.47 -43.48
C THR A 15 33.76 6.91 -43.55
N PRO A 16 33.17 7.79 -44.37
CA PRO A 16 33.61 9.20 -44.47
C PRO A 16 33.09 10.04 -43.31
N PRO A 17 33.75 11.15 -42.95
CA PRO A 17 33.39 11.98 -41.80
C PRO A 17 32.16 12.87 -42.12
N SER A 18 31.21 12.89 -41.20
CA SER A 18 30.05 13.78 -41.20
C SER A 18 30.45 15.19 -40.75
N ALA A 19 30.14 16.20 -41.57
CA ALA A 19 30.31 17.62 -41.27
C ALA A 19 29.33 18.12 -40.21
N PRO A 20 29.69 19.12 -39.39
CA PRO A 20 28.80 19.68 -38.37
C PRO A 20 27.71 20.58 -38.98
N LEU A 21 26.46 20.28 -38.69
CA LEU A 21 25.31 21.13 -39.06
C LEU A 21 25.26 22.36 -38.15
N GLU A 22 25.39 23.52 -38.73
CA GLU A 22 25.30 24.83 -38.07
C GLU A 22 23.89 25.09 -37.51
N ARG A 23 23.78 25.28 -36.22
CA ARG A 23 22.57 25.64 -35.47
C ARG A 23 21.99 27.05 -35.84
N ARG A 24 22.62 27.82 -36.69
CA ARG A 24 22.20 29.18 -37.07
C ARG A 24 21.25 29.27 -38.26
N ALA A 25 21.10 28.22 -39.06
CA ALA A 25 20.27 28.27 -40.25
C ALA A 25 18.79 27.93 -40.03
N PHE A 26 18.45 27.42 -38.85
CA PHE A 26 17.05 27.05 -38.51
C PHE A 26 16.22 28.21 -37.94
N LEU A 27 16.84 29.29 -37.48
CA LEU A 27 16.15 30.40 -36.81
C LEU A 27 15.81 31.60 -37.75
N LEU A 28 16.14 31.53 -39.02
CA LEU A 28 15.94 32.65 -39.95
C LEU A 28 14.89 32.41 -41.08
N ARG A 29 14.13 31.30 -41.00
CA ARG A 29 13.06 31.01 -42.01
C ARG A 29 11.64 30.99 -41.46
N SER A 30 11.41 31.44 -40.22
CA SER A 30 10.06 31.51 -39.62
C SER A 30 9.49 32.90 -39.41
N SER A 31 10.02 33.92 -40.05
CA SER A 31 9.56 35.32 -39.85
C SER A 31 9.14 36.05 -41.11
N ALA A 32 8.42 35.40 -42.03
CA ALA A 32 7.82 36.08 -43.14
C ALA A 32 6.55 35.39 -43.68
N ALA A 33 5.48 35.34 -42.85
CA ALA A 33 4.10 35.12 -43.33
C ALA A 33 3.10 35.40 -42.21
N LEU A 34 2.93 36.63 -41.79
CA LEU A 34 1.77 37.09 -41.02
C LEU A 34 1.63 38.63 -41.18
N ALA A 35 1.07 39.05 -42.30
CA ALA A 35 0.44 40.35 -42.40
C ALA A 35 -0.75 40.25 -43.36
N ALA A 36 -1.91 40.53 -42.81
CA ALA A 36 -3.21 40.75 -43.44
C ALA A 36 -4.24 39.64 -43.26
N THR A 37 -4.95 39.70 -42.13
CA THR A 37 -6.42 39.54 -42.09
C THR A 37 -6.98 40.28 -40.88
N SER A 38 -7.71 41.30 -41.22
CA SER A 38 -8.81 42.06 -40.54
C SER A 38 -9.20 41.74 -39.10
N LEU A 39 -9.24 42.83 -38.33
CA LEU A 39 -9.97 43.03 -37.08
C LEU A 39 -11.40 42.47 -37.12
N THR A 40 -11.61 41.37 -36.41
CA THR A 40 -12.89 41.07 -35.77
C THR A 40 -12.59 40.72 -34.33
N GLY A 41 -13.28 41.39 -33.41
CA GLY A 41 -13.00 41.40 -31.96
C GLY A 41 -12.83 40.04 -31.36
N PHE A 42 -11.62 39.77 -30.84
CA PHE A 42 -11.42 38.78 -29.85
C PHE A 42 -12.09 39.25 -28.55
N PRO A 43 -12.96 38.46 -27.90
CA PRO A 43 -13.39 38.80 -26.58
C PRO A 43 -12.13 38.84 -25.70
N MET A 44 -11.86 40.00 -25.12
CA MET A 44 -10.89 40.13 -24.03
C MET A 44 -11.29 39.11 -22.96
N ILE A 45 -10.56 37.97 -22.87
CA ILE A 45 -10.63 37.08 -21.74
C ILE A 45 -10.08 37.91 -20.59
N GLY A 46 -10.99 38.43 -19.79
CA GLY A 46 -10.66 39.10 -18.55
C GLY A 46 -9.82 38.11 -17.73
N SER A 47 -8.66 38.56 -17.24
CA SER A 47 -7.85 37.86 -16.23
C SER A 47 -8.57 37.87 -14.90
N GLY A 48 -9.73 37.23 -14.82
CA GLY A 48 -10.27 36.69 -13.61
C GLY A 48 -9.37 35.50 -13.30
N LYS A 49 -8.65 35.54 -12.18
CA LYS A 49 -8.10 34.32 -11.55
C LYS A 49 -9.32 33.43 -11.32
N ASP A 50 -9.58 32.49 -12.22
CA ASP A 50 -10.54 31.43 -11.95
C ASP A 50 -10.09 30.79 -10.65
N ALA A 51 -10.89 30.94 -9.60
CA ALA A 51 -10.58 30.37 -8.30
C ALA A 51 -10.47 28.85 -8.53
N VAL A 52 -9.27 28.31 -8.30
CA VAL A 52 -9.00 26.87 -8.46
C VAL A 52 -10.05 26.14 -7.66
N GLN A 53 -10.90 25.36 -8.33
CA GLN A 53 -11.97 24.64 -7.66
C GLN A 53 -11.40 23.69 -6.62
N PRO A 54 -12.03 23.56 -5.44
CA PRO A 54 -11.58 22.64 -4.43
C PRO A 54 -11.61 21.19 -4.94
N LEU A 55 -10.56 20.42 -4.66
CA LEU A 55 -10.58 18.98 -4.91
C LEU A 55 -11.61 18.33 -3.98
N LYS A 56 -12.49 17.55 -4.58
CA LYS A 56 -13.54 16.81 -3.89
C LYS A 56 -12.99 15.47 -3.44
N ILE A 57 -13.10 15.20 -2.14
CA ILE A 57 -12.65 13.95 -1.52
C ILE A 57 -13.87 13.10 -1.16
N ALA A 58 -13.81 11.79 -1.43
CA ALA A 58 -14.70 10.81 -0.82
C ALA A 58 -13.93 9.89 0.13
N LEU A 59 -14.54 9.56 1.25
CA LEU A 59 -14.03 8.56 2.20
C LEU A 59 -14.88 7.29 2.13
N VAL A 60 -14.22 6.16 1.89
CA VAL A 60 -14.82 4.82 1.91
C VAL A 60 -14.21 4.01 3.05
N GLY A 61 -14.99 3.75 4.08
CA GLY A 61 -14.57 3.21 5.36
C GLY A 61 -14.32 4.31 6.39
N CYS A 62 -15.33 4.60 7.24
CA CYS A 62 -15.35 5.73 8.19
C CYS A 62 -14.83 5.36 9.58
N GLY A 63 -14.18 4.19 9.74
CA GLY A 63 -13.53 3.79 10.98
C GLY A 63 -12.35 4.70 11.35
N GLY A 64 -11.69 4.41 12.49
CA GLY A 64 -10.61 5.26 13.01
C GLY A 64 -9.48 5.53 12.02
N ARG A 65 -9.06 4.53 11.20
CA ARG A 65 -8.01 4.75 10.18
C ARG A 65 -8.53 5.62 9.03
N GLY A 66 -9.77 5.38 8.55
CA GLY A 66 -10.37 6.19 7.50
C GLY A 66 -10.56 7.65 7.90
N ALA A 67 -11.11 7.90 9.11
CA ALA A 67 -11.20 9.26 9.66
C ALA A 67 -9.81 9.92 9.79
N GLY A 68 -8.78 9.15 10.18
CA GLY A 68 -7.40 9.59 10.20
C GLY A 68 -6.89 10.01 8.82
N ALA A 69 -7.10 9.18 7.79
CA ALA A 69 -6.70 9.47 6.41
C ALA A 69 -7.40 10.72 5.86
N ALA A 70 -8.72 10.84 6.09
CA ALA A 70 -9.47 12.04 5.69
C ALA A 70 -8.99 13.30 6.40
N ASN A 71 -8.62 13.19 7.69
CA ASN A 71 -8.02 14.30 8.43
C ASN A 71 -6.68 14.72 7.81
N GLN A 72 -5.80 13.79 7.45
CA GLN A 72 -4.52 14.08 6.82
C GLN A 72 -4.71 14.64 5.41
N ALA A 73 -5.61 14.10 4.62
CA ALA A 73 -5.93 14.59 3.30
C ALA A 73 -6.46 16.05 3.31
N LEU A 74 -7.36 16.35 4.25
CA LEU A 74 -7.84 17.71 4.44
C LEU A 74 -6.76 18.66 4.96
N ALA A 75 -5.76 18.16 5.70
CA ALA A 75 -4.65 18.98 6.19
C ALA A 75 -3.57 19.20 5.10
N ALA A 76 -3.38 18.25 4.18
CA ALA A 76 -2.36 18.32 3.13
C ALA A 76 -2.61 19.46 2.12
N ASP A 77 -3.88 19.75 1.84
CA ASP A 77 -4.26 20.82 0.91
C ASP A 77 -5.46 21.61 1.46
N SER A 78 -5.26 22.91 1.68
CA SER A 78 -6.30 23.81 2.19
C SER A 78 -7.48 23.99 1.23
N ASN A 79 -7.31 23.73 -0.06
CA ASN A 79 -8.34 23.83 -1.08
C ASN A 79 -8.93 22.45 -1.42
N THR A 80 -9.27 21.66 -0.38
CA THR A 80 -9.94 20.37 -0.49
C THR A 80 -11.25 20.38 0.29
N LYS A 81 -12.21 19.58 -0.12
CA LYS A 81 -13.47 19.34 0.61
C LYS A 81 -13.79 17.86 0.65
N LEU A 82 -14.16 17.34 1.82
CA LEU A 82 -14.82 16.04 1.94
C LEU A 82 -16.28 16.22 1.53
N VAL A 83 -16.69 15.54 0.45
CA VAL A 83 -18.02 15.74 -0.14
C VAL A 83 -18.93 14.53 -0.04
N ALA A 84 -18.37 13.34 0.20
CA ALA A 84 -19.14 12.10 0.32
C ALA A 84 -18.42 11.12 1.27
N VAL A 85 -19.21 10.30 1.96
CA VAL A 85 -18.71 9.21 2.81
C VAL A 85 -19.50 7.93 2.58
N ALA A 86 -18.83 6.79 2.70
CA ALA A 86 -19.46 5.48 2.66
C ALA A 86 -18.90 4.56 3.75
N ASP A 87 -19.75 3.80 4.40
CA ASP A 87 -19.40 2.73 5.32
C ASP A 87 -20.46 1.63 5.29
N LEU A 88 -20.08 0.42 5.66
CA LEU A 88 -21.02 -0.68 5.80
C LEU A 88 -22.02 -0.44 6.94
N PHE A 89 -21.58 0.27 7.99
CA PHE A 89 -22.34 0.48 9.22
C PHE A 89 -22.64 1.96 9.48
N PRO A 90 -23.93 2.31 9.75
CA PRO A 90 -24.30 3.70 9.99
C PRO A 90 -23.64 4.30 11.23
N ASP A 91 -23.41 3.52 12.28
CA ASP A 91 -22.74 3.95 13.50
C ASP A 91 -21.27 4.34 13.25
N LYS A 92 -20.56 3.60 12.38
CA LYS A 92 -19.17 3.94 11.98
C LYS A 92 -19.13 5.17 11.10
N LEU A 93 -20.05 5.28 10.16
CA LEU A 93 -20.19 6.43 9.28
C LEU A 93 -20.42 7.71 10.08
N SER A 94 -21.42 7.72 10.97
CA SER A 94 -21.77 8.88 11.80
C SER A 94 -20.60 9.30 12.68
N ALA A 95 -20.03 8.37 13.46
CA ALA A 95 -18.92 8.68 14.36
C ALA A 95 -17.69 9.27 13.64
N GLY A 96 -17.33 8.71 12.48
CA GLY A 96 -16.21 9.22 11.67
C GLY A 96 -16.50 10.60 11.09
N LEU A 97 -17.71 10.83 10.58
CA LEU A 97 -18.14 12.10 10.01
C LEU A 97 -18.18 13.21 11.06
N ASP A 98 -18.72 12.93 12.25
CA ASP A 98 -18.83 13.89 13.35
C ASP A 98 -17.43 14.33 13.84
N ALA A 99 -16.50 13.38 13.98
CA ALA A 99 -15.11 13.68 14.34
C ALA A 99 -14.43 14.59 13.30
N LEU A 100 -14.68 14.36 12.01
CA LEU A 100 -14.12 15.18 10.93
C LEU A 100 -14.77 16.57 10.88
N LYS A 101 -16.09 16.68 11.05
CA LYS A 101 -16.81 17.96 11.12
C LYS A 101 -16.31 18.83 12.27
N ALA A 102 -16.15 18.23 13.45
CA ALA A 102 -15.64 18.94 14.63
C ALA A 102 -14.24 19.56 14.39
N LYS A 103 -13.41 18.94 13.55
CA LYS A 103 -12.03 19.38 13.29
C LYS A 103 -11.89 20.32 12.10
N HIS A 104 -12.64 20.11 11.04
CA HIS A 104 -12.46 20.78 9.75
C HIS A 104 -13.62 21.72 9.34
N GLY A 105 -14.71 21.73 10.11
CA GLY A 105 -15.84 22.65 9.89
C GLY A 105 -16.42 22.56 8.49
N ASP A 106 -16.55 23.70 7.81
CA ASP A 106 -17.17 23.83 6.49
C ASP A 106 -16.45 23.09 5.34
N ARG A 107 -15.24 22.59 5.59
CA ARG A 107 -14.55 21.72 4.62
C ARG A 107 -15.08 20.28 4.60
N VAL A 108 -15.95 19.94 5.56
CA VAL A 108 -16.69 18.67 5.59
C VAL A 108 -18.12 18.94 5.14
N ASP A 109 -18.29 19.01 3.82
CA ASP A 109 -19.58 19.30 3.14
C ASP A 109 -20.25 17.99 2.71
N VAL A 110 -20.76 17.24 3.69
CA VAL A 110 -21.40 15.93 3.50
C VAL A 110 -22.82 15.97 4.08
N PRO A 111 -23.82 16.43 3.29
CA PRO A 111 -25.22 16.34 3.67
C PRO A 111 -25.72 14.89 3.62
N GLN A 112 -26.93 14.63 4.13
CA GLN A 112 -27.47 13.30 4.33
C GLN A 112 -27.53 12.46 3.03
N GLU A 113 -27.85 13.08 1.90
CA GLU A 113 -27.93 12.43 0.60
C GLU A 113 -26.57 12.01 0.01
N ARG A 114 -25.47 12.42 0.65
CA ARG A 114 -24.09 12.01 0.30
C ARG A 114 -23.42 11.15 1.37
N GLN A 115 -24.24 10.56 2.25
CA GLN A 115 -23.87 9.58 3.27
C GLN A 115 -24.40 8.21 2.88
N PHE A 116 -23.53 7.32 2.43
CA PHE A 116 -23.93 6.05 1.83
C PHE A 116 -23.64 4.88 2.77
N VAL A 117 -24.66 4.17 3.18
CA VAL A 117 -24.56 3.00 4.05
C VAL A 117 -24.77 1.72 3.25
N GLY A 118 -23.99 0.67 3.54
CA GLY A 118 -24.13 -0.65 2.95
C GLY A 118 -23.04 -1.01 1.94
N ILE A 119 -23.13 -2.23 1.40
CA ILE A 119 -22.09 -2.86 0.57
C ILE A 119 -21.78 -2.02 -0.69
N ASP A 120 -22.81 -1.51 -1.36
CA ASP A 120 -22.65 -0.74 -2.61
C ASP A 120 -22.46 0.76 -2.40
N GLY A 121 -22.49 1.24 -1.16
CA GLY A 121 -22.36 2.66 -0.82
C GLY A 121 -21.09 3.30 -1.41
N TYR A 122 -20.01 2.54 -1.53
CA TYR A 122 -18.74 3.02 -2.10
C TYR A 122 -18.90 3.51 -3.55
N LYS A 123 -19.73 2.87 -4.39
CA LYS A 123 -19.93 3.25 -5.79
C LYS A 123 -20.48 4.67 -5.91
N HIS A 124 -21.45 5.00 -5.06
CA HIS A 124 -22.06 6.32 -5.01
C HIS A 124 -21.10 7.38 -4.48
N ALA A 125 -20.36 7.07 -3.41
CA ALA A 125 -19.39 8.01 -2.85
C ALA A 125 -18.24 8.32 -3.83
N ILE A 126 -17.65 7.29 -4.45
CA ILE A 126 -16.55 7.43 -5.42
C ILE A 126 -16.98 8.31 -6.62
N ALA A 127 -18.19 8.14 -7.11
CA ALA A 127 -18.69 8.88 -8.27
C ALA A 127 -18.68 10.40 -8.06
N LEU A 128 -18.84 10.88 -6.82
CA LEU A 128 -18.96 12.32 -6.48
C LEU A 128 -17.61 13.03 -6.28
N ALA A 129 -16.50 12.31 -6.23
CA ALA A 129 -15.19 12.85 -5.84
C ALA A 129 -14.21 12.94 -7.01
N ASP A 130 -13.10 13.65 -6.79
CA ASP A 130 -11.91 13.68 -7.63
C ASP A 130 -10.84 12.75 -7.05
N VAL A 131 -10.78 12.65 -5.71
CA VAL A 131 -9.84 11.84 -4.94
C VAL A 131 -10.62 10.95 -3.99
N VAL A 132 -10.28 9.65 -3.93
CA VAL A 132 -10.93 8.70 -3.04
C VAL A 132 -9.95 8.13 -2.02
N LEU A 133 -10.40 8.02 -0.77
CA LEU A 133 -9.65 7.41 0.32
C LEU A 133 -10.30 6.07 0.65
N LEU A 134 -9.60 4.98 0.36
CA LEU A 134 -10.11 3.60 0.50
C LEU A 134 -9.55 2.96 1.78
N ALA A 135 -10.32 2.99 2.86
CA ALA A 135 -9.91 2.55 4.20
C ALA A 135 -10.78 1.43 4.80
N THR A 136 -11.54 0.72 3.98
CA THR A 136 -12.28 -0.48 4.37
C THR A 136 -11.34 -1.66 4.69
N PRO A 137 -11.81 -2.77 5.26
CA PRO A 137 -11.03 -4.01 5.32
C PRO A 137 -10.49 -4.40 3.94
N CYS A 138 -9.29 -5.00 3.91
CA CYS A 138 -8.52 -5.16 2.67
C CYS A 138 -9.16 -6.13 1.65
N SER A 139 -10.11 -6.97 2.06
CA SER A 139 -10.89 -7.82 1.15
C SER A 139 -11.71 -7.02 0.12
N PHE A 140 -12.23 -5.86 0.52
CA PHE A 140 -13.05 -5.02 -0.35
C PHE A 140 -12.22 -4.08 -1.24
N ARG A 141 -10.97 -3.86 -0.91
CA ARG A 141 -10.13 -2.83 -1.54
C ARG A 141 -9.90 -3.02 -3.02
N PRO A 142 -9.68 -4.26 -3.56
CA PRO A 142 -9.52 -4.44 -5.00
C PRO A 142 -10.75 -3.94 -5.79
N ALA A 143 -11.96 -4.28 -5.37
CA ALA A 143 -13.19 -3.84 -6.04
C ALA A 143 -13.41 -2.32 -5.94
N HIS A 144 -13.10 -1.72 -4.79
CA HIS A 144 -13.21 -0.28 -4.60
C HIS A 144 -12.19 0.48 -5.45
N PHE A 145 -10.98 -0.04 -5.59
CA PHE A 145 -9.95 0.57 -6.42
C PHE A 145 -10.25 0.45 -7.91
N GLU A 146 -10.72 -0.70 -8.37
CA GLU A 146 -11.19 -0.88 -9.75
C GLU A 146 -12.29 0.13 -10.10
N GLU A 147 -13.26 0.36 -9.21
CA GLU A 147 -14.32 1.34 -9.42
C GLU A 147 -13.76 2.77 -9.47
N ALA A 148 -12.81 3.12 -8.59
CA ALA A 148 -12.16 4.42 -8.61
C ALA A 148 -11.44 4.67 -9.93
N VAL A 149 -10.67 3.70 -10.42
CA VAL A 149 -9.94 3.78 -11.68
C VAL A 149 -10.89 3.83 -12.88
N ARG A 150 -11.95 3.02 -12.87
CA ARG A 150 -12.98 3.03 -13.91
C ARG A 150 -13.60 4.43 -14.07
N LEU A 151 -13.85 5.11 -12.95
CA LEU A 151 -14.43 6.46 -12.91
C LEU A 151 -13.38 7.60 -13.03
N GLY A 152 -12.11 7.27 -13.25
CA GLY A 152 -11.07 8.28 -13.46
C GLY A 152 -10.72 9.07 -12.19
N LYS A 153 -10.70 8.42 -11.01
CA LYS A 153 -10.42 9.07 -9.73
C LYS A 153 -9.00 8.78 -9.27
N HIS A 154 -8.32 9.78 -8.70
CA HIS A 154 -7.10 9.57 -7.92
C HIS A 154 -7.45 8.75 -6.67
N ALA A 155 -6.53 7.88 -6.21
CA ALA A 155 -6.86 6.97 -5.12
C ALA A 155 -5.74 6.88 -4.08
N PHE A 156 -6.11 6.98 -2.81
CA PHE A 156 -5.29 6.56 -1.67
C PHE A 156 -5.85 5.23 -1.15
N LEU A 157 -5.02 4.21 -1.15
CA LEU A 157 -5.35 2.87 -0.66
C LEU A 157 -4.69 2.63 0.69
N GLU A 158 -5.46 2.29 1.72
CA GLU A 158 -4.86 1.76 2.94
C GLU A 158 -4.21 0.40 2.69
N LYS A 159 -3.13 0.13 3.42
CA LYS A 159 -2.49 -1.19 3.44
C LYS A 159 -3.27 -2.16 4.36
N PRO A 160 -3.17 -3.48 4.12
CA PRO A 160 -2.78 -4.20 2.91
C PRO A 160 -3.75 -3.95 1.76
N VAL A 161 -3.30 -4.12 0.52
CA VAL A 161 -4.18 -3.80 -0.63
C VAL A 161 -5.12 -4.95 -1.03
N ALA A 162 -4.90 -6.15 -0.49
CA ALA A 162 -5.73 -7.34 -0.74
C ALA A 162 -5.51 -8.39 0.36
N VAL A 163 -6.34 -9.44 0.38
CA VAL A 163 -6.22 -10.59 1.29
C VAL A 163 -5.59 -11.83 0.66
N ASP A 164 -5.53 -11.90 -0.67
CA ASP A 164 -5.12 -13.06 -1.45
C ASP A 164 -4.44 -12.67 -2.78
N ALA A 165 -3.85 -13.65 -3.46
CA ALA A 165 -3.16 -13.43 -4.73
C ALA A 165 -4.09 -12.92 -5.86
N PRO A 166 -5.30 -13.46 -6.05
CA PRO A 166 -6.25 -12.89 -7.00
C PRO A 166 -6.53 -11.40 -6.76
N GLY A 167 -6.74 -11.01 -5.51
CA GLY A 167 -6.93 -9.60 -5.13
C GLY A 167 -5.71 -8.73 -5.44
N VAL A 168 -4.49 -9.23 -5.18
CA VAL A 168 -3.24 -8.52 -5.54
C VAL A 168 -3.13 -8.32 -7.04
N ARG A 169 -3.43 -9.36 -7.85
CA ARG A 169 -3.40 -9.26 -9.32
C ARG A 169 -4.44 -8.25 -9.85
N ARG A 170 -5.64 -8.21 -9.25
CA ARG A 170 -6.67 -7.20 -9.58
C ARG A 170 -6.18 -5.78 -9.31
N VAL A 171 -5.55 -5.54 -8.16
CA VAL A 171 -4.96 -4.23 -7.83
C VAL A 171 -3.89 -3.83 -8.85
N LEU A 172 -2.99 -4.75 -9.22
CA LEU A 172 -1.95 -4.48 -10.23
C LEU A 172 -2.53 -4.19 -11.62
N ALA A 173 -3.58 -4.89 -12.02
CA ALA A 173 -4.27 -4.64 -13.29
C ALA A 173 -4.95 -3.26 -13.30
N ALA A 174 -5.67 -2.91 -12.22
CA ALA A 174 -6.27 -1.59 -12.06
C ALA A 174 -5.21 -0.48 -12.01
N ALA A 175 -4.06 -0.73 -11.38
CA ALA A 175 -2.94 0.20 -11.33
C ALA A 175 -2.36 0.49 -12.73
N ALA A 176 -2.24 -0.53 -13.58
CA ALA A 176 -1.80 -0.34 -14.96
C ALA A 176 -2.78 0.57 -15.75
N GLU A 177 -4.08 0.41 -15.53
CA GLU A 177 -5.11 1.28 -16.10
C GLU A 177 -5.04 2.70 -15.51
N ALA A 178 -4.86 2.83 -14.19
CA ALA A 178 -4.70 4.12 -13.51
C ALA A 178 -3.51 4.91 -14.09
N LYS A 179 -2.38 4.23 -14.28
CA LYS A 179 -1.18 4.81 -14.91
C LYS A 179 -1.46 5.28 -16.34
N ALA A 180 -2.16 4.49 -17.15
CA ALA A 180 -2.54 4.88 -18.51
C ALA A 180 -3.46 6.10 -18.54
N LYS A 181 -4.27 6.30 -17.51
CA LYS A 181 -5.15 7.47 -17.31
C LYS A 181 -4.48 8.63 -16.58
N ASN A 182 -3.19 8.57 -16.29
CA ASN A 182 -2.44 9.56 -15.50
C ASN A 182 -3.06 9.81 -14.09
N LEU A 183 -3.71 8.80 -13.52
CA LEU A 183 -4.23 8.88 -12.15
C LEU A 183 -3.09 8.69 -11.16
N LYS A 184 -3.10 9.46 -10.08
CA LYS A 184 -2.13 9.33 -9.00
C LYS A 184 -2.67 8.30 -8.01
N VAL A 185 -1.80 7.36 -7.60
CA VAL A 185 -2.16 6.28 -6.68
C VAL A 185 -1.17 6.25 -5.52
N ALA A 186 -1.67 6.46 -4.32
CA ALA A 186 -0.92 6.33 -3.07
C ALA A 186 -1.31 5.02 -2.35
N VAL A 187 -0.39 4.45 -1.59
CA VAL A 187 -0.65 3.30 -0.72
C VAL A 187 -0.10 3.57 0.68
N GLY A 188 -0.91 3.39 1.72
CA GLY A 188 -0.65 3.72 3.14
C GLY A 188 0.57 3.06 3.77
N PHE A 189 1.72 3.13 3.11
CA PHE A 189 3.02 2.74 3.64
C PHE A 189 3.78 3.95 4.17
N GLN A 190 3.20 4.62 5.17
CA GLN A 190 3.69 5.87 5.72
C GLN A 190 5.19 5.88 6.07
N ARG A 191 5.79 4.71 6.36
CA ARG A 191 7.22 4.61 6.68
C ARG A 191 8.11 4.98 5.51
N ARG A 192 7.63 4.84 4.26
CA ARG A 192 8.36 5.26 3.06
C ARG A 192 8.48 6.78 2.94
N HIS A 193 7.62 7.52 3.65
CA HIS A 193 7.59 8.99 3.69
C HIS A 193 8.35 9.57 4.91
N LYS A 194 9.07 8.74 5.69
CA LYS A 194 9.96 9.20 6.75
C LYS A 194 11.32 9.58 6.17
N LYS A 195 11.70 10.86 6.26
CA LYS A 195 12.98 11.37 5.74
C LYS A 195 14.20 10.58 6.21
N GLY A 196 14.21 10.20 7.50
CA GLY A 196 15.29 9.41 8.06
C GLY A 196 15.38 7.99 7.46
N PHE A 197 14.24 7.37 7.17
CA PHE A 197 14.21 6.04 6.52
C PHE A 197 14.65 6.16 5.05
N GLN A 198 14.15 7.15 4.33
CA GLN A 198 14.56 7.42 2.94
C GLN A 198 16.06 7.59 2.82
N GLU A 199 16.68 8.39 3.71
CA GLU A 199 18.11 8.61 3.70
C GLU A 199 18.90 7.35 4.08
N MET A 200 18.44 6.56 5.05
CA MET A 200 19.06 5.27 5.39
C MET A 200 19.03 4.31 4.20
N ILE A 201 17.89 4.16 3.53
CA ILE A 201 17.74 3.31 2.34
C ILE A 201 18.65 3.78 1.22
N ARG A 202 18.68 5.09 0.94
CA ARG A 202 19.57 5.66 -0.08
C ARG A 202 21.03 5.29 0.18
N ARG A 203 21.47 5.32 1.44
CA ARG A 203 22.84 4.94 1.84
C ARG A 203 23.09 3.44 1.73
N ILE A 204 22.10 2.62 2.11
CA ILE A 204 22.19 1.17 1.97
C ILE A 204 22.35 0.80 0.49
N HIS A 205 21.51 1.35 -0.39
CA HIS A 205 21.62 1.15 -1.84
C HIS A 205 22.94 1.73 -2.42
N GLY A 206 23.49 2.77 -1.80
CA GLY A 206 24.84 3.29 -2.09
C GLY A 206 25.99 2.42 -1.55
N GLY A 207 25.68 1.22 -1.03
CA GLY A 207 26.66 0.22 -0.59
C GLY A 207 27.27 0.49 0.79
N GLN A 208 26.68 1.37 1.62
CA GLN A 208 27.30 1.75 2.91
C GLN A 208 27.35 0.58 3.92
N LEU A 209 26.48 -0.43 3.79
CA LEU A 209 26.51 -1.66 4.58
C LEU A 209 27.31 -2.80 3.93
N GLY A 210 27.90 -2.60 2.73
CA GLY A 210 28.34 -3.70 1.89
C GLY A 210 27.17 -4.51 1.33
N GLU A 211 27.34 -5.80 1.14
CA GLU A 211 26.24 -6.70 0.77
C GLU A 211 25.29 -6.90 1.95
N VAL A 212 23.97 -6.75 1.72
CA VAL A 212 22.96 -7.05 2.73
C VAL A 212 22.88 -8.56 2.91
N ILE A 213 23.15 -9.04 4.12
CA ILE A 213 23.13 -10.47 4.45
C ILE A 213 21.76 -10.91 4.91
N TYR A 214 21.18 -10.15 5.85
CA TYR A 214 19.80 -10.41 6.30
C TYR A 214 19.14 -9.16 6.85
N THR A 215 17.82 -9.21 6.89
CA THR A 215 16.96 -8.30 7.63
C THR A 215 16.14 -9.06 8.67
N ARG A 216 15.80 -8.42 9.79
CA ARG A 216 14.83 -8.93 10.76
C ARG A 216 13.73 -7.90 10.96
N ALA A 217 12.49 -8.35 10.94
CA ALA A 217 11.31 -7.52 11.15
C ALA A 217 10.48 -8.06 12.31
N PHE A 218 10.10 -7.17 13.24
CA PHE A 218 9.26 -7.49 14.37
C PHE A 218 7.97 -6.67 14.34
N ALA A 219 6.84 -7.35 14.55
CA ALA A 219 5.53 -6.74 14.80
C ALA A 219 4.87 -7.38 16.01
N ASN A 220 5.61 -7.39 17.13
CA ASN A 220 5.21 -8.01 18.38
C ASN A 220 4.49 -6.97 19.24
N THR A 221 3.17 -7.04 19.25
CA THR A 221 2.31 -6.14 20.03
C THR A 221 1.09 -6.91 20.52
N PRO A 222 0.61 -6.68 21.76
CA PRO A 222 -0.52 -7.42 22.29
C PRO A 222 -1.77 -7.35 21.42
N LEU A 223 -2.56 -8.41 21.40
CA LEU A 223 -3.89 -8.42 20.80
C LEU A 223 -4.76 -7.31 21.41
N ARG A 224 -5.59 -6.72 20.57
CA ARG A 224 -6.75 -5.94 21.03
C ARG A 224 -7.83 -6.93 21.45
N THR A 225 -8.70 -6.52 22.36
CA THR A 225 -9.89 -7.33 22.71
C THR A 225 -10.79 -7.45 21.47
N GLY A 226 -11.21 -8.67 21.17
CA GLY A 226 -12.22 -8.93 20.13
C GLY A 226 -13.56 -8.28 20.46
N LEU A 227 -14.38 -8.08 19.46
CA LEU A 227 -15.74 -7.60 19.66
C LEU A 227 -16.58 -8.73 20.24
N VAL A 228 -17.19 -8.48 21.39
CA VAL A 228 -18.17 -9.41 21.94
C VAL A 228 -19.41 -9.46 21.01
N ARG A 229 -19.81 -10.68 20.66
CA ARG A 229 -20.98 -10.93 19.83
C ARG A 229 -22.25 -10.44 20.52
N LYS A 230 -23.09 -9.74 19.77
CA LYS A 230 -24.43 -9.39 20.22
C LYS A 230 -25.47 -10.32 19.57
N PRO A 231 -26.54 -10.66 20.29
CA PRO A 231 -27.57 -11.58 19.77
C PRO A 231 -28.24 -11.13 18.46
N GLU A 232 -28.32 -9.81 18.25
CA GLU A 232 -28.94 -9.21 17.06
C GLU A 232 -28.08 -9.27 15.81
N PHE A 233 -26.77 -9.55 15.92
CA PHE A 233 -25.89 -9.60 14.77
C PHE A 233 -26.04 -10.91 13.99
N SER A 234 -26.26 -10.81 12.68
CA SER A 234 -26.05 -11.95 11.81
C SER A 234 -24.58 -12.40 11.86
N GLU A 235 -24.27 -13.63 11.43
CA GLU A 235 -22.90 -14.11 11.42
C GLU A 235 -21.98 -13.23 10.56
N LEU A 236 -22.46 -12.84 9.38
CA LEU A 236 -21.69 -11.97 8.48
C LEU A 236 -21.51 -10.57 9.06
N GLU A 237 -22.55 -10.00 9.68
CA GLU A 237 -22.44 -8.70 10.35
C GLU A 237 -21.40 -8.74 11.47
N TYR A 238 -21.44 -9.80 12.30
CA TYR A 238 -20.46 -9.97 13.36
C TYR A 238 -19.03 -10.03 12.81
N GLN A 239 -18.78 -10.83 11.76
CA GLN A 239 -17.46 -10.91 11.13
C GLN A 239 -17.01 -9.56 10.57
N CYS A 240 -17.88 -8.85 9.86
CA CYS A 240 -17.55 -7.52 9.34
C CYS A 240 -17.26 -6.50 10.43
N ARG A 241 -17.99 -6.52 11.56
CA ARG A 241 -17.73 -5.66 12.72
C ARG A 241 -16.45 -6.04 13.47
N ASN A 242 -16.14 -7.35 13.54
CA ASN A 242 -14.95 -7.92 14.14
C ASN A 242 -13.87 -8.28 13.09
N TRP A 243 -13.84 -7.53 12.00
CA TRP A 243 -13.07 -7.80 10.76
C TRP A 243 -11.62 -8.18 11.01
N TYR A 244 -11.03 -7.61 12.04
CA TYR A 244 -9.62 -7.79 12.38
C TYR A 244 -9.24 -9.24 12.70
N TYR A 245 -10.21 -10.05 13.10
CA TYR A 245 -10.04 -11.44 13.52
C TYR A 245 -10.44 -12.48 12.47
N PHE A 246 -10.79 -12.06 11.26
CA PHE A 246 -11.18 -12.98 10.18
C PHE A 246 -10.24 -12.85 8.98
N SER A 247 -9.62 -13.98 8.59
CA SER A 247 -8.60 -14.02 7.52
C SER A 247 -9.11 -13.51 6.18
N TRP A 248 -10.39 -13.69 5.89
CA TRP A 248 -10.99 -13.19 4.66
C TRP A 248 -11.17 -11.66 4.63
N LEU A 249 -11.11 -10.98 5.78
CA LEU A 249 -11.25 -9.52 5.91
C LEU A 249 -9.90 -8.83 6.14
N SER A 250 -9.08 -9.37 7.06
CA SER A 250 -7.82 -8.75 7.50
C SER A 250 -6.57 -9.34 6.83
N ALA A 251 -6.71 -10.47 6.16
CA ALA A 251 -5.60 -11.30 5.66
C ALA A 251 -4.70 -11.91 6.73
N ASP A 252 -5.04 -11.81 8.03
CA ASP A 252 -4.28 -12.22 9.21
C ASP A 252 -3.22 -11.20 9.68
N PHE A 253 -2.79 -11.34 10.93
CA PHE A 253 -1.89 -10.39 11.62
C PHE A 253 -0.52 -10.26 10.96
N ILE A 254 0.01 -11.33 10.37
CA ILE A 254 1.26 -11.26 9.61
C ILE A 254 1.12 -10.31 8.42
N VAL A 255 -0.04 -10.30 7.76
CA VAL A 255 -0.30 -9.43 6.60
C VAL A 255 -0.71 -8.03 7.04
N ASP A 256 -1.53 -7.87 8.07
CA ASP A 256 -1.96 -6.55 8.51
C ASP A 256 -0.88 -5.80 9.31
N ASN A 257 -0.11 -6.48 10.16
CA ASN A 257 0.81 -5.83 11.10
C ASN A 257 2.27 -5.91 10.66
N LEU A 258 2.79 -7.10 10.30
CA LEU A 258 4.19 -7.25 9.93
C LEU A 258 4.51 -6.64 8.57
N ILE A 259 3.49 -6.36 7.75
CA ILE A 259 3.65 -5.81 6.40
C ILE A 259 4.54 -4.57 6.33
N HIS A 260 4.50 -3.68 7.33
CA HIS A 260 5.38 -2.51 7.37
C HIS A 260 6.86 -2.88 7.48
N GLY A 261 7.16 -3.94 8.25
CA GLY A 261 8.51 -4.46 8.37
C GLY A 261 8.95 -5.23 7.12
N ILE A 262 8.04 -5.97 6.51
CA ILE A 262 8.25 -6.66 5.24
C ILE A 262 8.53 -5.64 4.14
N ASP A 263 7.76 -4.55 4.06
CA ASP A 263 7.94 -3.50 3.06
C ASP A 263 9.30 -2.80 3.18
N ILE A 264 9.73 -2.47 4.41
CA ILE A 264 11.09 -1.93 4.65
C ILE A 264 12.15 -2.92 4.18
N SER A 265 11.98 -4.23 4.46
CA SER A 265 12.93 -5.25 4.03
C SER A 265 12.98 -5.38 2.51
N ASN A 266 11.83 -5.41 1.82
CA ASN A 266 11.77 -5.37 0.37
C ASN A 266 12.45 -4.12 -0.20
N TRP A 267 12.27 -2.98 0.43
CA TRP A 267 12.90 -1.72 0.04
C TRP A 267 14.43 -1.77 0.24
N VAL A 268 14.90 -2.32 1.37
CA VAL A 268 16.34 -2.54 1.63
C VAL A 268 16.96 -3.44 0.58
N HIS A 269 16.31 -4.57 0.24
CA HIS A 269 16.82 -5.53 -0.75
C HIS A 269 16.65 -5.05 -2.20
N GLY A 270 15.85 -4.01 -2.44
CA GLY A 270 15.52 -3.53 -3.79
C GLY A 270 14.75 -4.53 -4.63
N GLY A 271 14.02 -5.46 -4.00
CA GLY A 271 13.29 -6.54 -4.68
C GLY A 271 12.40 -7.33 -3.74
N TYR A 272 11.90 -8.45 -4.23
CA TYR A 272 10.97 -9.31 -3.51
C TYR A 272 11.56 -10.72 -3.36
N PRO A 273 11.16 -11.46 -2.29
CA PRO A 273 11.69 -12.80 -2.06
C PRO A 273 11.21 -13.79 -3.13
N VAL A 274 12.03 -14.81 -3.38
CA VAL A 274 11.72 -15.87 -4.33
C VAL A 274 10.96 -17.03 -3.67
N ARG A 275 11.10 -17.20 -2.35
CA ARG A 275 10.37 -18.21 -1.58
C ARG A 275 10.26 -17.84 -0.11
N ALA A 276 9.34 -18.51 0.59
CA ALA A 276 9.16 -18.39 2.02
C ALA A 276 8.88 -19.75 2.67
N HIS A 277 9.30 -19.91 3.92
CA HIS A 277 8.87 -20.99 4.80
C HIS A 277 8.73 -20.45 6.23
N GLY A 278 8.05 -21.19 7.09
CA GLY A 278 7.91 -20.77 8.47
C GLY A 278 6.81 -21.49 9.21
N MET A 279 6.52 -20.99 10.39
CA MET A 279 5.52 -21.56 11.28
C MET A 279 4.67 -20.47 11.91
N GLY A 280 3.51 -20.87 12.40
CA GLY A 280 2.59 -20.05 13.17
C GLY A 280 1.55 -20.91 13.83
N ALA A 281 0.88 -20.37 14.83
CA ALA A 281 -0.21 -21.04 15.53
C ALA A 281 -1.14 -20.04 16.20
N LEU A 282 -2.21 -20.56 16.77
CA LEU A 282 -3.10 -19.87 17.70
C LEU A 282 -2.93 -20.52 19.08
N SER A 283 -2.45 -19.76 20.07
CA SER A 283 -2.16 -20.25 21.42
C SER A 283 -3.42 -20.51 22.21
N GLU A 284 -4.40 -19.61 22.12
CA GLU A 284 -5.66 -19.72 22.87
C GLU A 284 -6.84 -19.44 21.94
N ARG A 285 -7.79 -20.38 21.91
CA ARG A 285 -9.01 -20.24 21.11
C ARG A 285 -10.11 -19.60 21.94
N SER A 286 -10.78 -18.62 21.35
CA SER A 286 -11.93 -17.93 21.91
C SER A 286 -12.99 -17.71 20.82
N PRO A 287 -14.28 -17.73 21.14
CA PRO A 287 -15.35 -17.38 20.18
C PRO A 287 -15.19 -15.95 19.60
N ASP A 288 -14.51 -15.05 20.32
CA ASP A 288 -14.30 -13.66 19.90
C ASP A 288 -13.03 -13.48 19.02
N TYR A 289 -12.22 -14.53 18.92
CA TYR A 289 -10.99 -14.55 18.10
C TYR A 289 -11.21 -15.46 16.89
N GLY A 290 -11.75 -14.96 15.83
CA GLY A 290 -12.07 -15.64 14.58
C GLY A 290 -11.21 -16.85 14.17
N ASN A 291 -10.63 -16.83 12.97
CA ASN A 291 -9.90 -17.96 12.41
C ASN A 291 -8.41 -17.69 12.13
N LEU A 292 -7.79 -16.79 12.88
CA LEU A 292 -6.40 -16.33 12.68
C LEU A 292 -5.41 -17.08 13.57
N PHE A 293 -4.13 -17.02 13.22
CA PHE A 293 -3.04 -17.31 14.13
C PHE A 293 -2.68 -16.08 14.96
N ASP A 294 -2.18 -16.27 16.18
CA ASP A 294 -1.74 -15.18 17.06
C ASP A 294 -0.23 -14.96 17.06
N HIS A 295 0.55 -15.89 16.50
CA HIS A 295 1.99 -15.74 16.36
C HIS A 295 2.53 -16.42 15.09
N PHE A 296 3.61 -15.83 14.54
CA PHE A 296 4.29 -16.28 13.33
C PHE A 296 5.80 -16.07 13.46
N ALA A 297 6.57 -17.02 12.89
CA ALA A 297 7.99 -16.90 12.61
C ALA A 297 8.25 -17.39 11.19
N ILE A 298 8.61 -16.48 10.31
CA ILE A 298 8.75 -16.75 8.87
C ILE A 298 10.12 -16.31 8.40
N GLU A 299 10.69 -17.09 7.50
CA GLU A 299 11.88 -16.77 6.72
C GLU A 299 11.49 -16.63 5.25
N TRP A 300 11.89 -15.51 4.66
CA TRP A 300 11.83 -15.26 3.21
C TRP A 300 13.23 -15.21 2.65
N GLU A 301 13.44 -15.84 1.51
CA GLU A 301 14.70 -15.83 0.77
C GLU A 301 14.61 -14.95 -0.46
N TYR A 302 15.59 -14.06 -0.63
CA TYR A 302 15.74 -13.23 -1.83
C TYR A 302 16.65 -13.92 -2.86
N ALA A 303 16.55 -13.53 -4.14
CA ALA A 303 17.38 -14.09 -5.21
C ALA A 303 18.90 -13.94 -4.97
N SER A 304 19.31 -12.95 -4.20
CA SER A 304 20.71 -12.76 -3.77
C SER A 304 21.19 -13.79 -2.75
N GLY A 305 20.31 -14.62 -2.19
CA GLY A 305 20.58 -15.49 -1.05
C GLY A 305 20.41 -14.83 0.31
N ALA A 306 20.19 -13.51 0.35
CA ALA A 306 19.87 -12.81 1.59
C ALA A 306 18.52 -13.25 2.17
N ARG A 307 18.33 -13.04 3.48
CA ARG A 307 17.14 -13.49 4.21
C ARG A 307 16.41 -12.34 4.88
N LEU A 308 15.08 -12.44 4.92
CA LEU A 308 14.25 -11.73 5.86
C LEU A 308 13.74 -12.71 6.90
N PHE A 309 13.98 -12.44 8.18
CA PHE A 309 13.37 -13.13 9.32
C PHE A 309 12.30 -12.24 9.92
N GLY A 310 11.05 -12.67 9.86
CA GLY A 310 9.91 -11.90 10.34
C GLY A 310 9.19 -12.59 11.49
N GLU A 311 8.92 -11.83 12.55
CA GLU A 311 8.16 -12.29 13.71
C GLU A 311 6.95 -11.38 13.91
N CYS A 312 5.78 -12.00 14.10
CA CYS A 312 4.56 -11.31 14.49
C CYS A 312 3.99 -12.05 15.70
N ASP A 313 3.99 -11.43 16.85
CA ASP A 313 3.48 -12.01 18.08
C ASP A 313 2.41 -11.10 18.70
N ARG A 314 1.21 -11.64 18.85
CA ARG A 314 0.04 -10.92 19.36
C ARG A 314 -0.37 -11.36 20.75
N ARG A 315 0.36 -12.32 21.35
CA ARG A 315 0.01 -12.90 22.65
C ARG A 315 0.18 -11.88 23.77
N PRO A 316 -0.77 -11.80 24.72
CA PRO A 316 -0.65 -10.93 25.88
C PRO A 316 0.54 -11.31 26.75
N GLY A 317 1.24 -10.32 27.30
CA GLY A 317 2.36 -10.53 28.23
C GLY A 317 3.68 -10.96 27.59
N CYS A 318 3.72 -11.19 26.27
CA CYS A 318 4.95 -11.49 25.56
C CYS A 318 5.77 -10.21 25.25
N TRP A 319 7.04 -10.40 24.89
CA TRP A 319 7.94 -9.31 24.52
C TRP A 319 7.37 -8.50 23.34
N ALA A 320 7.34 -7.17 23.49
CA ALA A 320 6.80 -6.26 22.50
C ALA A 320 7.92 -5.53 21.75
N SER A 321 7.84 -5.52 20.42
CA SER A 321 8.76 -4.78 19.54
C SER A 321 8.13 -4.51 18.19
N VAL A 322 8.33 -3.30 17.66
CA VAL A 322 7.96 -2.94 16.27
C VAL A 322 9.18 -2.29 15.63
N THR A 323 10.05 -3.12 15.06
CA THR A 323 11.38 -2.71 14.58
C THR A 323 11.82 -3.49 13.37
N ASN A 324 12.77 -2.92 12.59
CA ASN A 324 13.54 -3.65 11.59
C ASN A 324 15.02 -3.50 11.84
N HIS A 325 15.75 -4.60 11.71
CA HIS A 325 17.21 -4.66 11.79
C HIS A 325 17.79 -5.11 10.46
N VAL A 326 18.82 -4.44 9.98
CA VAL A 326 19.52 -4.76 8.74
C VAL A 326 20.98 -5.03 9.05
N VAL A 327 21.47 -6.17 8.60
CA VAL A 327 22.89 -6.55 8.74
C VAL A 327 23.48 -6.76 7.35
N GLY A 328 24.52 -6.02 7.07
CA GLY A 328 25.35 -6.18 5.88
C GLY A 328 26.77 -6.64 6.25
N SER A 329 27.57 -6.94 5.23
CA SER A 329 28.95 -7.41 5.38
C SER A 329 29.89 -6.36 6.00
N GLU A 330 29.52 -5.09 5.97
CA GLU A 330 30.34 -3.97 6.44
C GLU A 330 29.69 -3.11 7.52
N GLY A 331 28.43 -3.40 7.90
CA GLY A 331 27.74 -2.58 8.90
C GLY A 331 26.32 -3.04 9.21
N LYS A 332 25.63 -2.26 10.05
CA LYS A 332 24.28 -2.50 10.53
C LYS A 332 23.47 -1.23 10.51
N ALA A 333 22.17 -1.36 10.32
CA ALA A 333 21.19 -0.27 10.41
C ALA A 333 19.92 -0.75 11.12
N ASP A 334 19.33 0.12 11.93
CA ASP A 334 18.11 -0.18 12.68
C ASP A 334 17.02 0.85 12.34
N PHE A 335 15.83 0.36 11.98
CA PHE A 335 14.65 1.16 11.69
C PHE A 335 13.67 1.07 12.85
N PHE A 336 13.45 2.19 13.53
CA PHE A 336 12.51 2.30 14.65
C PHE A 336 11.54 3.45 14.42
N ASP A 337 10.26 3.20 14.67
CA ASP A 337 9.29 4.28 14.75
C ASP A 337 9.50 5.12 16.02
N GLY A 338 9.24 6.43 15.93
CA GLY A 338 9.35 7.34 17.08
C GLY A 338 10.77 7.78 17.45
N ARG A 339 11.80 7.38 16.69
CA ARG A 339 13.15 7.92 16.85
C ARG A 339 13.39 9.14 15.96
N GLU A 340 14.10 10.10 16.50
CA GLU A 340 14.58 11.29 15.78
C GLU A 340 16.01 11.09 15.24
N VAL A 341 16.73 10.09 15.76
CA VAL A 341 18.11 9.79 15.38
C VAL A 341 18.16 8.46 14.62
N TYR A 342 18.68 8.55 13.41
CA TYR A 342 18.87 7.45 12.49
C TYR A 342 20.37 7.21 12.33
N SER A 343 20.82 5.96 12.36
CA SER A 343 22.23 5.65 12.30
C SER A 343 22.56 4.37 11.55
N ILE A 344 23.71 4.38 10.91
CA ILE A 344 24.38 3.22 10.35
C ILE A 344 25.69 3.06 11.11
N THR A 345 25.97 1.86 11.61
CA THR A 345 27.20 1.49 12.31
C THR A 345 28.03 0.53 11.47
N GLY A 346 29.34 0.46 11.69
CA GLY A 346 30.24 -0.43 10.97
C GLY A 346 31.44 0.33 10.36
N LYS A 347 31.93 -0.15 9.21
CA LYS A 347 33.14 0.42 8.57
C LYS A 347 32.95 1.88 8.13
N ARG A 348 31.74 2.26 7.72
CA ARG A 348 31.39 3.61 7.26
C ARG A 348 30.22 4.15 8.09
N PRO A 349 30.46 4.56 9.34
CA PRO A 349 29.41 5.02 10.24
C PRO A 349 28.76 6.30 9.73
N TRP A 350 27.46 6.43 10.01
CA TRP A 350 26.71 7.62 9.66
C TRP A 350 25.58 7.83 10.67
N GLN A 351 25.21 9.08 10.85
CA GLN A 351 24.10 9.49 11.71
C GLN A 351 23.39 10.70 11.13
N MET A 352 22.08 10.75 11.29
CA MET A 352 21.23 11.88 10.97
C MET A 352 20.23 12.09 12.09
N LYS A 353 19.97 13.35 12.42
CA LYS A 353 18.86 13.75 13.30
C LYS A 353 17.81 14.47 12.47
N THR A 354 16.54 14.04 12.60
CA THR A 354 15.38 14.73 12.03
C THR A 354 14.76 15.66 13.04
N GLU A 355 13.90 16.55 12.60
CA GLU A 355 13.10 17.40 13.48
C GLU A 355 12.14 16.56 14.32
N ARG A 356 11.87 17.06 15.54
CA ARG A 356 10.90 16.42 16.42
C ARG A 356 9.49 16.58 15.87
N GLY A 357 8.71 15.49 15.91
CA GLY A 357 7.30 15.53 15.53
C GLY A 357 6.99 15.27 14.06
N GLU A 358 7.97 14.76 13.27
CA GLU A 358 7.67 14.27 11.93
C GLU A 358 6.50 13.27 11.97
N ASN A 359 5.43 13.57 11.23
CA ASN A 359 4.27 12.70 11.12
C ASN A 359 4.22 12.05 9.72
N PRO A 360 4.70 10.83 9.56
CA PRO A 360 4.78 10.18 8.25
C PRO A 360 3.40 9.93 7.62
N TYR A 361 2.34 9.80 8.42
CA TYR A 361 0.97 9.73 7.90
C TYR A 361 0.52 11.07 7.28
N GLN A 362 1.03 12.19 7.75
CA GLN A 362 0.77 13.47 7.10
C GLN A 362 1.63 13.60 5.85
N SER A 363 2.92 13.24 5.93
CA SER A 363 3.85 13.35 4.80
C SER A 363 3.38 12.54 3.57
N GLU A 364 2.84 11.34 3.76
CA GLU A 364 2.32 10.53 2.63
C GLU A 364 1.15 11.21 1.92
N HIS A 365 0.30 11.94 2.65
CA HIS A 365 -0.79 12.72 2.06
C HIS A 365 -0.29 14.03 1.44
N ASP A 366 0.69 14.69 2.05
CA ASP A 366 1.30 15.90 1.48
C ASP A 366 1.93 15.59 0.12
N ASP A 367 2.74 14.53 0.02
CA ASP A 367 3.37 14.08 -1.23
C ASP A 367 2.32 13.72 -2.29
N PHE A 368 1.27 13.00 -1.89
CA PHE A 368 0.18 12.58 -2.79
C PHE A 368 -0.62 13.78 -3.34
N PHE A 369 -1.05 14.71 -2.47
CA PHE A 369 -1.82 15.88 -2.89
C PHE A 369 -0.95 16.88 -3.69
N GLU A 370 0.34 17.01 -3.34
CA GLU A 370 1.29 17.79 -4.14
C GLU A 370 1.40 17.22 -5.56
N ALA A 371 1.52 15.89 -5.69
CA ALA A 371 1.59 15.25 -7.01
C ALA A 371 0.31 15.46 -7.84
N ILE A 372 -0.87 15.41 -7.21
CA ILE A 372 -2.14 15.71 -7.88
C ILE A 372 -2.15 17.17 -8.37
N ARG A 373 -1.81 18.13 -7.50
CA ARG A 373 -1.88 19.56 -7.82
C ARG A 373 -0.89 19.99 -8.89
N LYS A 374 0.29 19.40 -8.90
CA LYS A 374 1.37 19.70 -9.86
C LYS A 374 1.41 18.77 -11.07
N ASP A 375 0.46 17.84 -11.15
CA ASP A 375 0.40 16.79 -12.18
C ASP A 375 1.72 16.00 -12.30
N LEU A 376 2.37 15.71 -11.15
CA LEU A 376 3.59 14.93 -11.13
C LEU A 376 3.28 13.43 -11.26
N PRO A 377 4.16 12.62 -11.89
CA PRO A 377 4.03 11.17 -11.84
C PRO A 377 4.04 10.67 -10.38
N TYR A 378 3.03 9.90 -9.99
CA TYR A 378 2.93 9.34 -8.64
C TYR A 378 2.16 8.03 -8.66
N ASP A 379 2.85 6.93 -8.37
CA ASP A 379 2.27 5.58 -8.35
C ASP A 379 3.02 4.70 -7.36
N GLU A 380 2.35 4.32 -6.29
CA GLU A 380 2.86 3.46 -5.23
C GLU A 380 2.27 2.04 -5.27
N SER A 381 1.42 1.77 -6.24
CA SER A 381 0.67 0.53 -6.33
C SER A 381 1.54 -0.71 -6.51
N ASP A 382 2.64 -0.62 -7.27
CA ASP A 382 3.51 -1.76 -7.53
C ASP A 382 4.14 -2.29 -6.24
N TYR A 383 4.80 -1.42 -5.47
CA TYR A 383 5.41 -1.86 -4.21
C TYR A 383 4.35 -2.20 -3.16
N GLY A 384 3.23 -1.48 -3.14
CA GLY A 384 2.11 -1.75 -2.24
C GLY A 384 1.52 -3.13 -2.43
N ALA A 385 1.29 -3.53 -3.69
CA ALA A 385 0.77 -4.83 -4.07
C ALA A 385 1.79 -5.96 -3.81
N LYS A 386 3.06 -5.77 -4.18
CA LYS A 386 4.09 -6.79 -4.02
C LYS A 386 4.53 -6.98 -2.56
N SER A 387 4.56 -5.93 -1.74
CA SER A 387 4.77 -6.07 -0.29
C SER A 387 3.59 -6.76 0.38
N THR A 388 2.35 -6.51 -0.08
CA THR A 388 1.18 -7.29 0.34
C THR A 388 1.33 -8.76 -0.05
N MET A 389 1.76 -9.06 -1.28
CA MET A 389 1.98 -10.44 -1.74
C MET A 389 3.08 -11.15 -0.96
N THR A 390 4.17 -10.45 -0.61
CA THR A 390 5.23 -10.99 0.24
C THR A 390 4.69 -11.45 1.60
N ALA A 391 3.83 -10.64 2.21
CA ALA A 391 3.18 -10.97 3.48
C ALA A 391 2.21 -12.15 3.35
N ILE A 392 1.41 -12.18 2.27
CA ILE A 392 0.48 -13.28 1.94
C ILE A 392 1.26 -14.59 1.75
N MET A 393 2.38 -14.57 1.05
CA MET A 393 3.26 -15.74 0.86
C MET A 393 3.75 -16.28 2.21
N GLY A 394 4.12 -15.41 3.16
CA GLY A 394 4.49 -15.81 4.52
C GLY A 394 3.33 -16.45 5.28
N ARG A 395 2.11 -15.92 5.16
CA ARG A 395 0.90 -16.56 5.72
C ARG A 395 0.66 -17.93 5.08
N MET A 396 0.77 -18.06 3.76
CA MET A 396 0.64 -19.34 3.07
C MET A 396 1.65 -20.37 3.61
N ALA A 397 2.89 -19.97 3.81
CA ALA A 397 3.93 -20.82 4.39
C ALA A 397 3.56 -21.32 5.79
N ALA A 398 3.15 -20.42 6.69
CA ALA A 398 2.75 -20.80 8.05
C ALA A 398 1.51 -21.70 8.07
N TYR A 399 0.49 -21.38 7.27
CA TYR A 399 -0.77 -22.12 7.24
C TYR A 399 -0.63 -23.54 6.67
N SER A 400 0.23 -23.70 5.66
CA SER A 400 0.47 -25.01 5.03
C SER A 400 1.59 -25.80 5.69
N GLY A 401 2.54 -25.15 6.37
CA GLY A 401 3.78 -25.75 6.85
C GLY A 401 4.72 -26.17 5.71
N LYS A 402 4.60 -25.58 4.54
CA LYS A 402 5.39 -25.90 3.34
C LYS A 402 6.24 -24.72 2.88
N ILE A 403 7.26 -25.00 2.08
CA ILE A 403 7.95 -23.97 1.32
C ILE A 403 6.98 -23.46 0.25
N ILE A 404 6.87 -22.16 0.11
CA ILE A 404 6.03 -21.48 -0.87
C ILE A 404 6.95 -20.67 -1.79
N GLU A 405 6.95 -21.00 -3.07
CA GLU A 405 7.65 -20.26 -4.11
C GLU A 405 6.82 -19.05 -4.54
N TRP A 406 7.49 -17.92 -4.84
CA TRP A 406 6.84 -16.67 -5.23
C TRP A 406 5.90 -16.86 -6.43
N ASP A 407 6.39 -17.50 -7.49
CA ASP A 407 5.60 -17.65 -8.72
C ASP A 407 4.33 -18.49 -8.49
N ALA A 408 4.44 -19.58 -7.70
CA ALA A 408 3.30 -20.39 -7.33
C ALA A 408 2.30 -19.63 -6.46
N ALA A 409 2.79 -18.87 -5.48
CA ALA A 409 1.95 -18.03 -4.63
C ALA A 409 1.22 -16.94 -5.43
N PHE A 410 1.95 -16.24 -6.31
CA PHE A 410 1.40 -15.16 -7.13
C PHE A 410 0.41 -15.66 -8.19
N ALA A 411 0.62 -16.87 -8.74
CA ALA A 411 -0.26 -17.51 -9.71
C ALA A 411 -1.48 -18.20 -9.07
N SER A 412 -1.52 -18.34 -7.74
CA SER A 412 -2.62 -19.02 -7.05
C SER A 412 -3.97 -18.36 -7.35
N ASP A 413 -4.97 -19.18 -7.70
CA ASP A 413 -6.36 -18.74 -7.90
C ASP A 413 -7.23 -18.91 -6.64
N ARG A 414 -6.62 -19.33 -5.54
CA ARG A 414 -7.33 -19.49 -4.28
C ARG A 414 -7.76 -18.13 -3.73
N THR A 415 -9.06 -17.90 -3.70
CA THR A 415 -9.64 -16.69 -3.12
C THR A 415 -10.03 -16.90 -1.66
N LEU A 416 -9.76 -15.88 -0.82
CA LEU A 416 -10.29 -15.76 0.54
C LEU A 416 -11.44 -14.75 0.61
N ALA A 417 -11.47 -13.79 -0.30
CA ALA A 417 -12.50 -12.75 -0.34
C ALA A 417 -13.67 -13.17 -1.21
N PRO A 418 -14.76 -13.70 -0.64
CA PRO A 418 -15.95 -14.00 -1.42
C PRO A 418 -16.64 -12.71 -1.89
N GLU A 419 -17.44 -12.82 -2.92
CA GLU A 419 -18.34 -11.73 -3.30
C GLU A 419 -19.47 -11.63 -2.27
N ILE A 420 -19.58 -10.50 -1.60
CA ILE A 420 -20.64 -10.16 -0.66
C ILE A 420 -21.50 -9.08 -1.29
N ARG A 421 -22.81 -9.33 -1.38
CA ARG A 421 -23.81 -8.41 -1.95
C ARG A 421 -24.70 -7.79 -0.92
N SER A 422 -24.87 -8.46 0.23
CA SER A 422 -25.76 -8.07 1.29
C SER A 422 -25.28 -8.62 2.64
N LEU A 423 -25.58 -7.97 3.75
CA LEU A 423 -25.38 -8.53 5.09
C LEU A 423 -26.27 -9.74 5.40
N ALA A 424 -27.21 -10.07 4.51
CA ALA A 424 -28.01 -11.29 4.59
C ALA A 424 -27.34 -12.49 3.90
N ASP A 425 -26.21 -12.28 3.18
CA ASP A 425 -25.47 -13.37 2.56
C ASP A 425 -24.87 -14.29 3.64
N PRO A 426 -24.62 -15.57 3.34
CA PRO A 426 -23.94 -16.46 4.28
C PRO A 426 -22.52 -15.99 4.57
N ALA A 427 -22.12 -16.07 5.83
CA ALA A 427 -20.75 -15.75 6.22
C ALA A 427 -19.76 -16.79 5.66
N PRO A 428 -18.55 -16.37 5.20
CA PRO A 428 -17.56 -17.26 4.59
C PRO A 428 -17.01 -18.32 5.53
N VAL A 429 -16.99 -18.04 6.81
CA VAL A 429 -16.48 -18.95 7.87
C VAL A 429 -17.56 -19.07 8.93
N LEU A 430 -17.93 -20.30 9.24
CA LEU A 430 -18.93 -20.55 10.30
C LEU A 430 -18.24 -21.13 11.54
N PRO A 431 -18.73 -20.81 12.75
CA PRO A 431 -18.25 -21.46 13.95
C PRO A 431 -18.70 -22.93 14.00
N GLU A 432 -17.87 -23.76 14.62
CA GLU A 432 -18.19 -25.15 14.94
C GLU A 432 -19.23 -25.24 16.09
N GLY A 433 -19.73 -26.43 16.38
CA GLY A 433 -20.73 -26.64 17.43
C GLY A 433 -20.32 -26.18 18.83
N ASN A 434 -19.02 -25.96 19.07
CA ASN A 434 -18.47 -25.40 20.32
C ASN A 434 -18.36 -23.87 20.29
N GLY A 435 -18.82 -23.20 19.22
CA GLY A 435 -18.74 -21.76 19.04
C GLY A 435 -17.39 -21.22 18.58
N LEU A 436 -16.38 -22.10 18.37
CA LEU A 436 -15.05 -21.71 17.91
C LEU A 436 -14.96 -21.79 16.38
N TYR A 437 -14.19 -20.90 15.77
CA TYR A 437 -13.96 -20.96 14.33
C TYR A 437 -12.87 -21.97 13.95
N PRO A 438 -13.00 -22.64 12.79
CA PRO A 438 -11.95 -23.52 12.29
C PRO A 438 -10.71 -22.70 11.94
N ILE A 439 -9.54 -23.15 12.40
CA ILE A 439 -8.24 -22.53 12.14
C ILE A 439 -7.43 -23.35 11.14
N PRO A 440 -6.48 -22.75 10.42
CA PRO A 440 -5.55 -23.49 9.57
C PRO A 440 -4.77 -24.56 10.36
N VAL A 441 -4.44 -25.66 9.69
CA VAL A 441 -3.65 -26.77 10.26
C VAL A 441 -2.46 -27.03 9.35
N ALA A 442 -1.25 -26.78 9.86
CA ALA A 442 -0.02 -27.02 9.13
C ALA A 442 0.07 -28.48 8.67
N GLY A 443 0.53 -28.71 7.46
CA GLY A 443 0.57 -30.03 6.79
C GLY A 443 -0.75 -30.47 6.17
N LYS A 444 -1.88 -29.81 6.46
CA LYS A 444 -3.22 -30.18 5.94
C LYS A 444 -3.87 -29.05 5.14
N THR A 445 -3.71 -27.80 5.57
CA THR A 445 -4.37 -26.66 4.90
C THR A 445 -3.78 -26.42 3.53
N LEU A 446 -4.65 -26.44 2.52
CA LEU A 446 -4.28 -26.06 1.16
C LEU A 446 -4.27 -24.54 1.05
N VAL A 447 -3.24 -23.96 0.42
CA VAL A 447 -3.03 -22.50 0.30
C VAL A 447 -2.77 -22.04 -1.12
N LEU A 448 -2.47 -22.96 -2.01
CA LEU A 448 -2.26 -22.72 -3.46
C LEU A 448 -3.41 -23.30 -4.26
#